data_6cf36fd7ff2172c2737b718e0b8c5399
#
_entry.id   6cf36fd7ff2172c2737b718e0b8c5399
#
_cell.length_a   1.000
_cell.length_b   1.000
_cell.length_c   1.000
_cell.angle_alpha   90.00
_cell.angle_beta   90.00
_cell.angle_gamma   90.00
#
_symmetry.space_group_name_H-M   'P 1'
#
loop_
_entity.id
_entity.type
_entity.pdbx_description
1 polymer ?
#
loop_
_entity_poly.entity_id
_entity_poly.type
_entity_poly.pdbx_seq_one_letter_code
_entity_poly.pdbx_strand_id
1 'polypeptide(L)'
;MMHLPQLVTKRGIIHLFKIGILFEDREFEHDIYELIRAFYPGSEIHSFYEKEEEACDLFFKITKQADSCVISCENAETKGVTSAEFIKGQSSDALVSCMDTEGQDESEQKERARAIRKERKDIVKIALYKLLVKLTGKTLPWGNLTGIRPAKLAMGLIESGMKNTEAAQELRERY
;
A
#
# COMPACT_ATOMS: atom_id res chain seq x y z
N MET A 1 -15.30 9.44 -17.09
CA MET A 1 -15.23 10.54 -16.09
C MET A 1 -16.00 10.05 -14.88
N MET A 2 -15.37 9.22 -14.03
CA MET A 2 -16.00 8.65 -12.84
C MET A 2 -16.05 9.71 -11.75
N HIS A 3 -17.26 10.07 -11.34
CA HIS A 3 -17.50 10.96 -10.22
C HIS A 3 -16.89 10.36 -8.93
N LEU A 4 -16.30 11.26 -8.12
CA LEU A 4 -15.99 11.02 -6.71
C LEU A 4 -17.18 10.28 -6.06
N PRO A 5 -16.95 9.38 -5.08
CA PRO A 5 -18.00 8.90 -4.21
C PRO A 5 -18.52 10.10 -3.39
N GLN A 6 -19.36 10.90 -4.02
CA GLN A 6 -20.18 11.86 -3.31
C GLN A 6 -21.31 11.08 -2.67
N LEU A 7 -21.64 11.48 -1.46
CA LEU A 7 -22.89 11.21 -0.77
C LEU A 7 -24.01 10.88 -1.78
N VAL A 8 -24.25 9.61 -2.03
CA VAL A 8 -25.35 9.19 -2.91
C VAL A 8 -26.63 9.33 -2.12
N THR A 9 -27.37 10.39 -2.38
CA THR A 9 -28.71 10.57 -1.83
C THR A 9 -29.70 9.65 -2.54
N LYS A 10 -29.83 8.41 -2.06
CA LYS A 10 -31.03 7.61 -2.32
C LYS A 10 -32.01 7.88 -1.19
N ARG A 11 -33.09 8.60 -1.48
CA ARG A 11 -34.24 8.92 -0.55
C ARG A 11 -33.86 9.69 0.72
N GLY A 12 -32.97 10.70 0.64
CA GLY A 12 -32.68 11.57 1.79
C GLY A 12 -31.81 10.94 2.89
N ILE A 13 -31.28 9.73 2.69
CA ILE A 13 -30.32 9.10 3.57
C ILE A 13 -28.93 9.34 2.99
N ILE A 14 -28.07 9.95 3.79
CA ILE A 14 -26.64 10.10 3.45
C ILE A 14 -26.00 8.71 3.57
N HIS A 15 -25.75 8.06 2.45
CA HIS A 15 -25.01 6.78 2.43
C HIS A 15 -23.52 7.08 2.35
N LEU A 16 -22.78 6.78 3.43
CA LEU A 16 -21.32 6.79 3.37
C LEU A 16 -20.85 5.64 2.49
N PHE A 17 -19.93 5.92 1.58
CA PHE A 17 -19.31 4.91 0.74
C PHE A 17 -18.46 3.97 1.60
N LYS A 18 -18.83 2.68 1.61
CA LYS A 18 -18.19 1.65 2.43
C LYS A 18 -17.17 0.85 1.63
N ILE A 19 -15.98 0.74 2.17
CA ILE A 19 -14.87 -0.04 1.57
C ILE A 19 -14.50 -1.16 2.54
N GLY A 20 -14.54 -2.40 2.05
CA GLY A 20 -14.05 -3.57 2.76
C GLY A 20 -12.65 -3.95 2.31
N ILE A 21 -11.78 -4.35 3.24
CA ILE A 21 -10.46 -4.88 2.94
C ILE A 21 -10.26 -6.18 3.69
N LEU A 22 -10.19 -7.29 2.98
CA LEU A 22 -9.88 -8.60 3.55
C LEU A 22 -8.38 -8.87 3.48
N PHE A 23 -7.77 -9.06 4.64
CA PHE A 23 -6.36 -9.38 4.79
C PHE A 23 -6.19 -10.84 5.20
N GLU A 24 -5.39 -11.61 4.47
CA GLU A 24 -4.94 -12.92 4.89
C GLU A 24 -3.73 -12.82 5.85
N ASP A 25 -2.96 -11.71 5.78
CA ASP A 25 -1.81 -11.43 6.63
C ASP A 25 -1.74 -9.92 6.94
N ARG A 26 -1.37 -9.58 8.17
CA ARG A 26 -1.30 -8.18 8.65
C ARG A 26 -0.04 -7.42 8.22
N GLU A 27 0.89 -8.05 7.52
CA GLU A 27 2.20 -7.46 7.21
C GLU A 27 2.10 -6.11 6.50
N PHE A 28 1.11 -5.95 5.59
CA PHE A 28 0.95 -4.75 4.77
C PHE A 28 -0.30 -3.93 5.13
N GLU A 29 -1.02 -4.30 6.18
CA GLU A 29 -2.32 -3.73 6.52
C GLU A 29 -2.31 -2.21 6.60
N HIS A 30 -1.41 -1.64 7.42
CA HIS A 30 -1.34 -0.21 7.63
C HIS A 30 -1.04 0.56 6.33
N ASP A 31 -0.08 0.09 5.55
CA ASP A 31 0.33 0.76 4.32
C ASP A 31 -0.78 0.73 3.25
N ILE A 32 -1.49 -0.40 3.14
CA ILE A 32 -2.62 -0.57 2.22
C ILE A 32 -3.81 0.28 2.66
N TYR A 33 -4.16 0.25 3.95
CA TYR A 33 -5.24 1.06 4.52
C TYR A 33 -5.03 2.55 4.25
N GLU A 34 -3.85 3.09 4.58
CA GLU A 34 -3.55 4.50 4.39
C GLU A 34 -3.56 4.91 2.91
N LEU A 35 -3.12 4.04 2.01
CA LEU A 35 -3.14 4.32 0.59
C LEU A 35 -4.58 4.34 0.04
N ILE A 36 -5.42 3.37 0.41
CA ILE A 36 -6.83 3.35 0.01
C ILE A 36 -7.56 4.58 0.56
N ARG A 37 -7.32 4.92 1.82
CA ARG A 37 -7.88 6.12 2.46
C ARG A 37 -7.51 7.41 1.75
N ALA A 38 -6.29 7.51 1.22
CA ALA A 38 -5.86 8.68 0.46
C ALA A 38 -6.60 8.85 -0.87
N PHE A 39 -6.97 7.73 -1.53
CA PHE A 39 -7.76 7.75 -2.77
C PHE A 39 -9.25 7.97 -2.54
N TYR A 40 -9.77 7.54 -1.39
CA TYR A 40 -11.19 7.60 -1.01
C TYR A 40 -11.39 8.39 0.29
N PRO A 41 -11.07 9.69 0.30
CA PRO A 41 -11.25 10.52 1.49
C PRO A 41 -12.73 10.62 1.87
N GLY A 42 -13.02 10.40 3.15
CA GLY A 42 -14.41 10.46 3.67
C GLY A 42 -15.20 9.16 3.55
N SER A 43 -14.60 8.10 3.00
CA SER A 43 -15.20 6.76 3.00
C SER A 43 -15.03 6.07 4.35
N GLU A 44 -15.94 5.19 4.67
CA GLU A 44 -15.85 4.28 5.81
C GLU A 44 -15.08 3.02 5.37
N ILE A 45 -13.94 2.73 6.02
CA ILE A 45 -13.05 1.63 5.63
C ILE A 45 -13.02 0.61 6.76
N HIS A 46 -13.39 -0.65 6.44
CA HIS A 46 -13.41 -1.78 7.35
C HIS A 46 -12.36 -2.82 6.96
N SER A 47 -11.54 -3.24 7.92
CA SER A 47 -10.55 -4.32 7.74
C SER A 47 -11.12 -5.63 8.28
N PHE A 48 -11.07 -6.69 7.48
CA PHE A 48 -11.48 -8.05 7.81
C PHE A 48 -10.28 -8.99 7.75
N TYR A 49 -10.28 -10.03 8.59
CA TYR A 49 -9.20 -11.03 8.65
C TYR A 49 -9.69 -12.46 8.42
N GLU A 50 -10.99 -12.61 8.47
CA GLU A 50 -11.66 -13.87 8.21
C GLU A 50 -12.68 -13.66 7.08
N LYS A 51 -13.84 -14.24 7.19
CA LYS A 51 -14.87 -14.10 6.18
C LYS A 51 -15.50 -12.71 6.19
N GLU A 52 -15.81 -12.18 5.01
CA GLU A 52 -16.57 -10.95 4.84
C GLU A 52 -17.92 -11.03 5.56
N GLU A 53 -18.21 -10.09 6.46
CA GLU A 53 -19.45 -10.03 7.23
C GLU A 53 -20.38 -8.89 6.83
N GLU A 54 -19.88 -7.88 6.11
CA GLU A 54 -20.65 -6.69 5.76
C GLU A 54 -20.69 -6.44 4.24
N ALA A 55 -21.86 -5.93 3.77
CA ALA A 55 -21.99 -5.46 2.41
C ALA A 55 -21.21 -4.15 2.22
N CYS A 56 -20.22 -4.16 1.34
CA CYS A 56 -19.40 -3.02 0.98
C CYS A 56 -19.66 -2.58 -0.46
N ASP A 57 -19.53 -1.28 -0.72
CA ASP A 57 -19.65 -0.73 -2.08
C ASP A 57 -18.43 -1.07 -2.94
N LEU A 58 -17.28 -1.23 -2.29
CA LEU A 58 -16.01 -1.64 -2.91
C LEU A 58 -15.29 -2.60 -1.97
N PHE A 59 -14.77 -3.70 -2.51
CA PHE A 59 -14.12 -4.72 -1.73
C PHE A 59 -12.74 -5.06 -2.28
N PHE A 60 -11.74 -5.01 -1.40
CA PHE A 60 -10.36 -5.42 -1.70
C PHE A 60 -10.05 -6.72 -0.98
N LYS A 61 -9.43 -7.66 -1.68
CA LYS A 61 -8.86 -8.87 -1.08
C LYS A 61 -7.36 -8.88 -1.29
N ILE A 62 -6.63 -9.04 -0.19
CA ILE A 62 -5.17 -9.04 -0.14
C ILE A 62 -4.71 -10.45 0.21
N THR A 63 -4.14 -11.13 -0.77
CA THR A 63 -3.65 -12.50 -0.64
C THR A 63 -2.13 -12.51 -0.71
N LYS A 64 -1.48 -12.98 0.34
CA LYS A 64 -0.03 -13.14 0.39
C LYS A 64 0.36 -14.51 -0.15
N GLN A 65 1.36 -14.54 -1.01
CA GLN A 65 2.03 -15.73 -1.52
C GLN A 65 3.51 -15.69 -1.12
N ALA A 66 4.24 -16.79 -1.30
CA ALA A 66 5.65 -16.87 -0.91
C ALA A 66 6.48 -15.72 -1.52
N ASP A 67 6.36 -15.53 -2.84
CA ASP A 67 7.17 -14.56 -3.60
C ASP A 67 6.35 -13.41 -4.19
N SER A 68 5.09 -13.25 -3.79
CA SER A 68 4.23 -12.19 -4.30
C SER A 68 3.10 -11.83 -3.34
N CYS A 69 2.46 -10.70 -3.62
CA CYS A 69 1.21 -10.29 -3.01
C CYS A 69 0.20 -9.99 -4.11
N VAL A 70 -0.95 -10.64 -4.07
CA VAL A 70 -2.04 -10.43 -5.02
C VAL A 70 -3.09 -9.53 -4.37
N ILE A 71 -3.42 -8.45 -5.06
CA ILE A 71 -4.45 -7.50 -4.64
C ILE A 71 -5.57 -7.56 -5.68
N SER A 72 -6.73 -8.03 -5.27
CA SER A 72 -7.94 -7.98 -6.09
C SER A 72 -8.92 -6.94 -5.54
N CYS A 73 -9.63 -6.29 -6.45
CA CYS A 73 -10.66 -5.31 -6.13
C CYS A 73 -11.92 -5.66 -6.90
N GLU A 74 -13.04 -5.64 -6.22
CA GLU A 74 -14.33 -5.98 -6.80
C GLU A 74 -15.43 -5.06 -6.24
N ASN A 75 -16.29 -4.57 -7.14
CA ASN A 75 -17.58 -3.99 -6.82
C ASN A 75 -18.60 -4.45 -7.87
N ALA A 76 -19.85 -3.97 -7.79
CA ALA A 76 -20.91 -4.35 -8.72
C ALA A 76 -20.59 -4.07 -10.21
N GLU A 77 -19.72 -3.10 -10.50
CA GLU A 77 -19.43 -2.61 -11.85
C GLU A 77 -17.97 -2.80 -12.27
N THR A 78 -17.06 -2.96 -11.32
CA THR A 78 -15.61 -2.91 -11.58
C THR A 78 -14.88 -4.08 -10.93
N LYS A 79 -14.05 -4.76 -11.74
CA LYS A 79 -13.09 -5.74 -11.24
C LYS A 79 -11.68 -5.33 -11.61
N GLY A 80 -10.78 -5.43 -10.67
CA GLY A 80 -9.36 -5.15 -10.89
C GLY A 80 -8.49 -6.12 -10.12
N VAL A 81 -7.42 -6.58 -10.74
CA VAL A 81 -6.41 -7.43 -10.09
C VAL A 81 -5.04 -6.88 -10.41
N THR A 82 -4.19 -6.85 -9.43
CA THR A 82 -2.76 -6.57 -9.58
C THR A 82 -1.96 -7.52 -8.71
N SER A 83 -0.73 -7.78 -9.11
CA SER A 83 0.22 -8.55 -8.32
C SER A 83 1.48 -7.72 -8.08
N ALA A 84 2.07 -7.90 -6.90
CA ALA A 84 3.35 -7.35 -6.53
C ALA A 84 4.30 -8.55 -6.37
N GLU A 85 5.19 -8.74 -7.34
CA GLU A 85 6.21 -9.80 -7.27
C GLU A 85 7.41 -9.30 -6.46
N PHE A 86 7.88 -10.11 -5.51
CA PHE A 86 9.05 -9.78 -4.72
C PHE A 86 10.32 -10.20 -5.45
N ILE A 87 11.38 -9.43 -5.26
CA ILE A 87 12.68 -9.74 -5.84
C ILE A 87 13.19 -11.05 -5.23
N LYS A 88 13.82 -11.89 -6.05
CA LYS A 88 14.37 -13.18 -5.60
C LYS A 88 15.29 -12.98 -4.39
N GLY A 89 15.02 -13.70 -3.29
CA GLY A 89 15.72 -13.54 -2.02
C GLY A 89 14.99 -12.65 -0.99
N GLN A 90 13.82 -12.11 -1.34
CA GLN A 90 12.96 -11.33 -0.44
C GLN A 90 11.69 -12.10 -0.04
N SER A 91 11.65 -13.40 -0.30
CA SER A 91 10.56 -14.29 0.11
C SER A 91 10.42 -14.35 1.64
N SER A 92 9.27 -14.82 2.11
CA SER A 92 9.06 -15.03 3.54
C SER A 92 10.10 -15.99 4.13
N ASP A 93 10.53 -16.98 3.35
CA ASP A 93 11.55 -17.94 3.75
C ASP A 93 12.94 -17.31 3.85
N ALA A 94 13.24 -16.34 2.98
CA ALA A 94 14.49 -15.56 3.08
C ALA A 94 14.53 -14.69 4.35
N LEU A 95 13.39 -14.14 4.78
CA LEU A 95 13.31 -13.40 6.04
C LEU A 95 13.55 -14.31 7.25
N VAL A 96 13.01 -15.54 7.23
CA VAL A 96 13.24 -16.53 8.29
C VAL A 96 14.70 -16.97 8.28
N SER A 97 15.27 -17.31 7.11
CA SER A 97 16.66 -17.71 6.97
C SER A 97 17.66 -16.64 7.41
N CYS A 98 17.32 -15.34 7.26
CA CYS A 98 18.16 -14.25 7.78
C CYS A 98 18.17 -14.20 9.32
N MET A 99 17.20 -14.79 10.00
CA MET A 99 17.11 -14.82 11.45
C MET A 99 17.78 -16.05 12.08
N ASP A 100 17.97 -17.11 11.30
CA ASP A 100 18.47 -18.42 11.78
C ASP A 100 19.97 -18.65 11.49
N THR A 101 20.69 -17.66 10.93
CA THR A 101 22.12 -17.82 10.58
C THR A 101 22.96 -17.68 11.84
N GLU A 102 23.45 -18.80 12.37
CA GLU A 102 24.41 -18.83 13.48
C GLU A 102 25.72 -18.16 13.06
N GLY A 103 26.16 -17.15 13.82
CA GLY A 103 27.49 -16.54 13.69
C GLY A 103 27.58 -15.16 13.05
N GLN A 104 26.46 -14.53 12.65
CA GLN A 104 26.43 -13.11 12.28
C GLN A 104 25.95 -12.25 13.44
N ASP A 105 26.42 -10.99 13.50
CA ASP A 105 25.98 -10.04 14.51
C ASP A 105 24.44 -9.85 14.43
N GLU A 106 23.74 -10.06 15.54
CA GLU A 106 22.28 -9.91 15.62
C GLU A 106 21.78 -8.55 15.09
N SER A 107 22.61 -7.53 15.18
CA SER A 107 22.29 -6.19 14.70
C SER A 107 22.20 -6.13 13.18
N GLU A 108 23.15 -6.77 12.47
CA GLU A 108 23.19 -6.84 11.01
C GLU A 108 22.01 -7.68 10.47
N GLN A 109 21.67 -8.79 11.11
CA GLN A 109 20.54 -9.62 10.70
C GLN A 109 19.21 -8.86 10.83
N LYS A 110 19.01 -8.15 11.94
CA LYS A 110 17.82 -7.31 12.15
C LYS A 110 17.73 -6.18 11.13
N GLU A 111 18.86 -5.59 10.76
CA GLU A 111 18.89 -4.52 9.75
C GLU A 111 18.56 -5.04 8.36
N ARG A 112 19.13 -6.18 7.95
CA ARG A 112 18.79 -6.86 6.67
C ARG A 112 17.31 -7.22 6.60
N ALA A 113 16.75 -7.82 7.65
CA ALA A 113 15.33 -8.15 7.72
C ALA A 113 14.43 -6.91 7.61
N ARG A 114 14.80 -5.79 8.23
CA ARG A 114 14.09 -4.51 8.11
C ARG A 114 14.17 -3.95 6.69
N ALA A 115 15.33 -4.03 6.05
CA ALA A 115 15.51 -3.58 4.67
C ALA A 115 14.62 -4.38 3.69
N ILE A 116 14.62 -5.71 3.80
CA ILE A 116 13.77 -6.58 2.99
C ILE A 116 12.29 -6.27 3.19
N ARG A 117 11.83 -6.14 4.45
CA ARG A 117 10.44 -5.79 4.75
C ARG A 117 10.05 -4.43 4.15
N LYS A 118 10.93 -3.45 4.25
CA LYS A 118 10.69 -2.12 3.69
C LYS A 118 10.52 -2.20 2.16
N GLU A 119 11.40 -2.90 1.48
CA GLU A 119 11.38 -3.04 0.03
C GLU A 119 10.12 -3.79 -0.45
N ARG A 120 9.72 -4.86 0.24
CA ARG A 120 8.45 -5.57 -0.03
C ARG A 120 7.24 -4.65 0.12
N LYS A 121 7.20 -3.83 1.16
CA LYS A 121 6.14 -2.85 1.37
C LYS A 121 6.08 -1.82 0.23
N ASP A 122 7.23 -1.32 -0.20
CA ASP A 122 7.30 -0.35 -1.30
C ASP A 122 6.78 -0.96 -2.61
N ILE A 123 7.13 -2.21 -2.92
CA ILE A 123 6.63 -2.95 -4.10
C ILE A 123 5.09 -3.09 -4.04
N VAL A 124 4.55 -3.53 -2.91
CA VAL A 124 3.09 -3.69 -2.72
C VAL A 124 2.38 -2.35 -2.85
N LYS A 125 2.91 -1.27 -2.27
CA LYS A 125 2.35 0.07 -2.37
C LYS A 125 2.34 0.59 -3.81
N ILE A 126 3.40 0.36 -4.57
CA ILE A 126 3.48 0.75 -6.00
C ILE A 126 2.42 0.00 -6.81
N ALA A 127 2.28 -1.31 -6.60
CA ALA A 127 1.28 -2.12 -7.30
C ALA A 127 -0.14 -1.66 -6.99
N LEU A 128 -0.46 -1.47 -5.70
CA LEU A 128 -1.76 -0.96 -5.25
C LEU A 128 -2.03 0.45 -5.79
N TYR A 129 -1.05 1.35 -5.77
CA TYR A 129 -1.18 2.70 -6.30
C TYR A 129 -1.57 2.68 -7.78
N LYS A 130 -0.87 1.87 -8.60
CA LYS A 130 -1.20 1.71 -10.02
C LYS A 130 -2.62 1.19 -10.24
N LEU A 131 -3.06 0.23 -9.42
CA LEU A 131 -4.43 -0.27 -9.46
C LEU A 131 -5.43 0.82 -9.11
N LEU A 132 -5.22 1.58 -8.03
CA LEU A 132 -6.09 2.66 -7.60
C LEU A 132 -6.16 3.80 -8.61
N VAL A 133 -5.05 4.18 -9.23
CA VAL A 133 -5.03 5.15 -10.35
C VAL A 133 -5.89 4.64 -11.51
N LYS A 134 -5.75 3.36 -11.89
CA LYS A 134 -6.54 2.76 -12.97
C LYS A 134 -8.04 2.73 -12.64
N LEU A 135 -8.41 2.43 -11.40
CA LEU A 135 -9.80 2.35 -10.94
C LEU A 135 -10.46 3.73 -10.80
N THR A 136 -9.72 4.72 -10.30
CA THR A 136 -10.29 6.03 -9.96
C THR A 136 -10.02 7.12 -11.00
N GLY A 137 -9.03 6.92 -11.87
CA GLY A 137 -8.52 7.96 -12.77
C GLY A 137 -7.80 9.11 -12.08
N LYS A 138 -7.52 9.01 -10.77
CA LYS A 138 -6.87 10.04 -9.96
C LYS A 138 -5.41 9.71 -9.72
N THR A 139 -4.60 10.75 -9.57
CA THR A 139 -3.23 10.66 -9.07
C THR A 139 -3.13 11.45 -7.77
N LEU A 140 -2.32 10.97 -6.83
CA LEU A 140 -2.04 11.70 -5.60
C LEU A 140 -0.83 12.61 -5.80
N PRO A 141 -0.78 13.80 -5.15
CA PRO A 141 0.32 14.76 -5.31
C PRO A 141 1.70 14.19 -4.97
N TRP A 142 1.75 13.18 -4.10
CA TRP A 142 2.97 12.52 -3.62
C TRP A 142 3.04 11.03 -4.02
N GLY A 143 2.34 10.66 -5.08
CA GLY A 143 2.32 9.28 -5.56
C GLY A 143 1.85 8.30 -4.49
N ASN A 144 2.61 7.21 -4.31
CA ASN A 144 2.33 6.16 -3.33
C ASN A 144 2.85 6.48 -1.91
N LEU A 145 3.41 7.68 -1.68
CA LEU A 145 3.83 8.13 -0.35
C LEU A 145 2.61 8.51 0.50
N THR A 146 2.21 7.62 1.38
CA THR A 146 1.15 7.84 2.37
C THR A 146 1.69 7.66 3.78
N GLY A 147 1.11 8.37 4.74
CA GLY A 147 1.52 8.28 6.15
C GLY A 147 2.90 8.84 6.47
N ILE A 148 3.64 9.34 5.49
CA ILE A 148 4.98 9.93 5.64
C ILE A 148 4.87 11.42 5.49
N ARG A 149 5.67 12.17 6.24
CA ARG A 149 5.88 13.60 6.00
C ARG A 149 6.85 13.77 4.83
N PRO A 150 6.43 14.19 3.63
CA PRO A 150 7.34 14.32 2.48
C PRO A 150 8.52 15.23 2.76
N ALA A 151 8.30 16.27 3.59
CA ALA A 151 9.34 17.16 4.05
C ALA A 151 10.50 16.44 4.77
N LYS A 152 10.21 15.34 5.50
CA LYS A 152 11.27 14.57 6.18
C LYS A 152 12.18 13.84 5.18
N LEU A 153 11.63 13.35 4.08
CA LEU A 153 12.42 12.71 3.02
C LEU A 153 13.31 13.74 2.31
N ALA A 154 12.73 14.91 1.97
CA ALA A 154 13.49 16.01 1.36
C ALA A 154 14.64 16.47 2.28
N MET A 155 14.34 16.65 3.57
CA MET A 155 15.38 17.04 4.55
C MET A 155 16.48 16.00 4.67
N GLY A 156 16.15 14.68 4.70
CA GLY A 156 17.16 13.62 4.75
C GLY A 156 18.10 13.63 3.54
N LEU A 157 17.59 13.92 2.33
CA LEU A 157 18.41 14.07 1.13
C LEU A 157 19.31 15.32 1.20
N ILE A 158 18.79 16.45 1.70
CA ILE A 158 19.55 17.67 1.88
C ILE A 158 20.64 17.49 2.96
N GLU A 159 20.30 16.85 4.08
CA GLU A 159 21.25 16.55 5.17
C GLU A 159 22.36 15.60 4.73
N SER A 160 22.10 14.73 3.74
CA SER A 160 23.13 13.88 3.09
C SER A 160 24.05 14.65 2.12
N GLY A 161 23.85 15.97 1.95
CA GLY A 161 24.67 16.84 1.11
C GLY A 161 24.11 17.09 -0.29
N MET A 162 22.90 16.63 -0.59
CA MET A 162 22.26 16.84 -1.89
C MET A 162 21.70 18.26 -1.99
N LYS A 163 21.83 18.90 -3.16
CA LYS A 163 21.24 20.22 -3.40
C LYS A 163 19.71 20.13 -3.48
N ASN A 164 19.03 21.22 -3.13
CA ASN A 164 17.56 21.28 -3.13
C ASN A 164 16.92 20.86 -4.47
N THR A 165 17.53 21.25 -5.58
CA THR A 165 17.06 20.90 -6.94
C THR A 165 17.24 19.42 -7.24
N GLU A 166 18.35 18.84 -6.84
CA GLU A 166 18.66 17.41 -7.00
C GLU A 166 17.75 16.55 -6.12
N ALA A 167 17.56 16.93 -4.85
CA ALA A 167 16.64 16.28 -3.94
C ALA A 167 15.19 16.31 -4.45
N ALA A 168 14.76 17.42 -5.04
CA ALA A 168 13.43 17.53 -5.62
C ALA A 168 13.27 16.64 -6.88
N GLN A 169 14.31 16.49 -7.68
CA GLN A 169 14.32 15.61 -8.84
C GLN A 169 14.29 14.14 -8.41
N GLU A 170 15.16 13.73 -7.49
CA GLU A 170 15.22 12.38 -6.93
C GLU A 170 13.85 11.95 -6.35
N LEU A 171 13.18 12.84 -5.61
CA LEU A 171 11.85 12.55 -5.08
C LEU A 171 10.78 12.37 -6.16
N ARG A 172 10.85 13.13 -7.27
CA ARG A 172 9.91 12.99 -8.40
C ARG A 172 10.12 11.72 -9.21
N GLU A 173 11.38 11.27 -9.33
CA GLU A 173 11.71 10.05 -10.05
C GLU A 173 11.37 8.78 -9.26
N ARG A 174 11.45 8.89 -7.93
CA ARG A 174 11.22 7.76 -7.02
C ARG A 174 9.75 7.53 -6.68
N TYR A 175 8.94 8.58 -6.68
CA TYR A 175 7.55 8.57 -6.21
C TYR A 175 6.59 9.27 -7.18
#